data_a2ffa1f27ed3a8fac4db28103434c984
#
_entry.id   a2ffa1f27ed3a8fac4db28103434c984
#
_cell.length_a   1.000
_cell.length_b   1.000
_cell.length_c   1.000
_cell.angle_alpha   90.00
_cell.angle_beta   90.00
_cell.angle_gamma   90.00
#
_symmetry.space_group_name_H-M   'P 1'
#
loop_
_entity.id
_entity.type
_entity.pdbx_description
1 polymer ?
#
loop_
_entity_poly.entity_id
_entity_poly.type
_entity_poly.pdbx_seq_one_letter_code
_entity_poly.pdbx_strand_id
1 'polypeptide(L)'
;MPLEPAVQQPRERRQFVVSDFRRRIATVMCHDRNRNTSRLTPASGPERLVPMSTPGSAAVRQNAREIVIVGGGFAGMGCARALAGSPALITLIDRRNFHLFQPLLYQVALGGLSPANIAAPLRGIFRSQRNVRVLMADVTGFELDPQRVLLADGGSMPFDTLVIAGGSRHHYFGHDADWQPLAPGLKTLEDATRIRCDVLNAFERAERAVDPAAREALLTFVVVGGGPTGVEMAGAICELARDTLRREFRSIDPSAARIILVESGDRLLDSFAPDLADSARRALERLGVEILWGHRVVDIRSGHVVVRDKAGGERRIEAETIVWAAGVRASDLGSRLAAALGHDDLLDRVGRVKVDTRCQIPGFDSIYVLGDLAAFPTDDGSTLPGVAPVAMQQGEWVGRRIARSLAGRALEKRFRYRDRGSMATIGRSQAIVQLGWLRLSGRIAWLLWLFVHILNLAKFENRVLVLIQWLWNYVTRNRSARLITGATSPDVPTSLS
;
A
#
# COMPACT_ATOMS: atom_id res chain seq x y z
N MET A 1 -4.78 24.20 -71.17
CA MET A 1 -5.39 22.98 -70.59
C MET A 1 -5.41 23.17 -69.08
N PRO A 2 -6.56 23.09 -68.44
CA PRO A 2 -6.82 23.72 -67.16
C PRO A 2 -6.49 22.84 -65.94
N LEU A 3 -6.09 23.49 -64.87
CA LEU A 3 -5.90 22.96 -63.52
C LEU A 3 -7.25 22.75 -62.83
N GLU A 4 -7.51 21.58 -62.31
CA GLU A 4 -8.68 21.30 -61.49
C GLU A 4 -8.50 21.82 -60.05
N PRO A 5 -9.60 22.23 -59.35
CA PRO A 5 -9.55 22.85 -58.05
C PRO A 5 -9.60 21.86 -56.91
N ALA A 6 -8.86 22.20 -55.85
CA ALA A 6 -8.82 21.48 -54.58
C ALA A 6 -10.20 21.48 -53.84
N VAL A 7 -10.60 20.30 -53.41
CA VAL A 7 -11.80 20.05 -52.62
C VAL A 7 -11.59 20.54 -51.16
N GLN A 8 -12.34 21.55 -50.78
CA GLN A 8 -12.49 21.99 -49.37
C GLN A 8 -13.31 20.99 -48.56
N GLN A 9 -12.76 20.46 -47.47
CA GLN A 9 -13.51 19.69 -46.51
C GLN A 9 -14.20 20.60 -45.47
N PRO A 10 -15.42 20.28 -44.98
CA PRO A 10 -16.20 21.17 -44.15
C PRO A 10 -15.75 21.14 -42.68
N ARG A 11 -15.37 22.32 -42.15
CA ARG A 11 -15.02 22.58 -40.74
C ARG A 11 -16.22 22.60 -39.77
N GLU A 12 -17.44 22.37 -40.22
CA GLU A 12 -18.67 22.62 -39.42
C GLU A 12 -19.12 21.47 -38.53
N ARG A 13 -18.64 20.25 -38.69
CA ARG A 13 -19.08 19.10 -37.84
C ARG A 13 -18.40 19.01 -36.48
N ARG A 14 -17.35 19.74 -36.20
CA ARG A 14 -16.65 19.69 -34.90
C ARG A 14 -17.20 20.62 -33.81
N GLN A 15 -17.95 21.65 -34.19
CA GLN A 15 -18.51 22.63 -33.21
C GLN A 15 -19.81 22.15 -32.56
N PHE A 16 -20.58 21.28 -33.19
CA PHE A 16 -21.87 20.80 -32.67
C PHE A 16 -21.76 19.79 -31.52
N VAL A 17 -20.69 18.97 -31.49
CA VAL A 17 -20.51 17.93 -30.46
C VAL A 17 -20.00 18.55 -29.12
N VAL A 18 -19.24 19.64 -29.19
CA VAL A 18 -18.68 20.28 -27.98
C VAL A 18 -19.73 21.16 -27.26
N SER A 19 -20.69 21.73 -27.97
CA SER A 19 -21.76 22.57 -27.38
C SER A 19 -22.80 21.77 -26.61
N ASP A 20 -23.13 20.56 -27.06
CA ASP A 20 -24.14 19.70 -26.40
C ASP A 20 -23.58 19.04 -25.11
N PHE A 21 -22.29 18.76 -25.08
CA PHE A 21 -21.59 18.25 -23.88
C PHE A 21 -21.52 19.31 -22.77
N ARG A 22 -21.28 20.59 -23.11
CA ARG A 22 -21.27 21.69 -22.14
C ARG A 22 -22.66 21.99 -21.56
N ARG A 23 -23.74 21.85 -22.31
CA ARG A 23 -25.10 22.05 -21.81
C ARG A 23 -25.54 20.96 -20.83
N ARG A 24 -25.14 19.70 -21.01
CA ARG A 24 -25.46 18.61 -20.07
C ARG A 24 -24.74 18.70 -18.74
N ILE A 25 -23.52 19.28 -18.68
CA ILE A 25 -22.79 19.51 -17.43
C ILE A 25 -23.38 20.67 -16.64
N ALA A 26 -23.85 21.74 -17.29
CA ALA A 26 -24.46 22.89 -16.61
C ALA A 26 -25.80 22.58 -15.93
N THR A 27 -26.58 21.61 -16.45
CA THR A 27 -27.88 21.22 -15.89
C THR A 27 -27.77 20.38 -14.62
N VAL A 28 -26.63 19.70 -14.41
CA VAL A 28 -26.38 18.88 -13.20
C VAL A 28 -25.88 19.73 -12.02
N MET A 29 -25.33 20.93 -12.29
CA MET A 29 -24.76 21.79 -11.24
C MET A 29 -25.69 22.86 -10.66
N CYS A 30 -26.95 22.99 -11.18
CA CYS A 30 -27.88 24.05 -10.77
C CYS A 30 -29.05 23.61 -9.87
N HIS A 31 -29.04 22.42 -9.28
CA HIS A 31 -30.20 21.95 -8.48
C HIS A 31 -29.96 21.81 -6.98
N ASP A 32 -28.95 22.49 -6.41
CA ASP A 32 -28.82 22.48 -4.94
C ASP A 32 -28.33 23.84 -4.39
N ARG A 33 -29.18 24.87 -4.55
CA ARG A 33 -29.09 26.11 -3.78
C ARG A 33 -30.50 26.56 -3.38
N ASN A 34 -30.98 26.02 -2.27
CA ASN A 34 -31.80 26.74 -1.29
C ASN A 34 -32.20 25.84 -0.15
N ARG A 35 -31.62 26.01 1.03
CA ARG A 35 -32.34 26.07 2.31
C ARG A 35 -31.40 26.06 3.52
N ASN A 36 -31.63 27.08 4.33
CA ASN A 36 -31.37 27.21 5.76
C ASN A 36 -29.97 27.59 6.25
N THR A 37 -29.79 28.89 6.37
CA THR A 37 -28.96 29.50 7.41
C THR A 37 -29.70 29.47 8.73
N SER A 38 -29.38 28.54 9.62
CA SER A 38 -29.67 28.62 11.05
C SER A 38 -28.36 28.65 11.83
N ARG A 39 -28.27 29.61 12.75
CA ARG A 39 -27.12 29.96 13.59
C ARG A 39 -26.65 28.74 14.38
N LEU A 40 -25.37 28.40 14.26
CA LEU A 40 -24.68 27.44 15.12
C LEU A 40 -24.23 28.16 16.39
N THR A 41 -24.81 27.79 17.52
CA THR A 41 -24.25 28.01 18.86
C THR A 41 -23.28 26.88 19.17
N PRO A 42 -22.13 27.13 19.81
CA PRO A 42 -21.21 26.05 20.16
C PRO A 42 -21.75 25.27 21.35
N ALA A 43 -22.02 23.98 21.16
CA ALA A 43 -22.31 23.04 22.21
C ALA A 43 -21.02 22.38 22.71
N SER A 44 -20.73 22.57 23.97
CA SER A 44 -19.65 21.93 24.72
C SER A 44 -20.09 20.56 25.24
N GLY A 45 -19.27 19.52 24.99
CA GLY A 45 -19.36 18.20 25.62
C GLY A 45 -19.19 17.04 24.66
N PRO A 46 -18.56 15.92 25.07
CA PRO A 46 -18.41 14.75 24.19
C PRO A 46 -19.78 14.10 23.96
N GLU A 47 -20.30 14.22 22.76
CA GLU A 47 -21.50 13.50 22.36
C GLU A 47 -21.25 11.99 22.42
N ARG A 48 -21.93 11.32 23.36
CA ARG A 48 -22.08 9.86 23.29
C ARG A 48 -22.84 9.51 22.02
N LEU A 49 -22.17 8.83 21.08
CA LEU A 49 -22.79 8.31 19.89
C LEU A 49 -23.91 7.31 20.29
N VAL A 50 -25.15 7.73 20.12
CA VAL A 50 -26.32 6.90 20.30
C VAL A 50 -26.31 5.80 19.23
N PRO A 51 -26.54 4.51 19.57
CA PRO A 51 -26.62 3.47 18.55
C PRO A 51 -27.83 3.71 17.67
N MET A 52 -27.60 4.03 16.38
CA MET A 52 -28.67 4.16 15.39
C MET A 52 -29.33 2.80 15.14
N SER A 53 -30.49 2.61 15.74
CA SER A 53 -31.37 1.49 15.43
C SER A 53 -32.01 1.70 14.06
N THR A 54 -31.64 0.86 13.08
CA THR A 54 -32.33 0.78 11.77
C THR A 54 -33.68 0.09 11.98
N PRO A 55 -34.83 0.66 11.50
CA PRO A 55 -36.13 -0.01 11.54
C PRO A 55 -36.14 -1.16 10.53
N GLY A 56 -36.27 -2.37 11.02
CA GLY A 56 -36.41 -3.58 10.20
C GLY A 56 -35.69 -4.78 10.77
N SER A 57 -36.45 -5.65 11.44
CA SER A 57 -36.09 -6.97 11.97
C SER A 57 -35.36 -7.04 13.31
N ALA A 58 -35.97 -6.57 14.38
CA ALA A 58 -35.51 -6.87 15.75
C ALA A 58 -35.53 -8.39 16.06
N ALA A 59 -36.41 -9.16 15.47
CA ALA A 59 -36.54 -10.60 15.69
C ALA A 59 -35.42 -11.46 15.05
N VAL A 60 -34.78 -10.99 13.94
CA VAL A 60 -33.69 -11.72 13.30
C VAL A 60 -32.32 -11.46 13.99
N ARG A 61 -32.22 -10.40 14.77
CA ARG A 61 -30.96 -10.01 15.46
C ARG A 61 -30.66 -10.80 16.74
N GLN A 62 -31.65 -11.42 17.37
CA GLN A 62 -31.48 -12.07 18.69
C GLN A 62 -30.68 -13.37 18.66
N ASN A 63 -30.44 -13.99 17.48
CA ASN A 63 -29.67 -15.24 17.35
C ASN A 63 -28.59 -15.22 16.26
N ALA A 64 -28.31 -14.08 15.63
CA ALA A 64 -27.30 -14.00 14.61
C ALA A 64 -25.90 -13.91 15.26
N ARG A 65 -24.98 -14.81 14.86
CA ARG A 65 -23.59 -14.80 15.31
C ARG A 65 -22.90 -13.49 14.93
N GLU A 66 -22.23 -12.87 15.89
CA GLU A 66 -21.46 -11.65 15.70
C GLU A 66 -20.00 -11.98 15.34
N ILE A 67 -19.60 -11.60 14.12
CA ILE A 67 -18.24 -11.79 13.63
C ILE A 67 -17.56 -10.41 13.54
N VAL A 68 -16.48 -10.24 14.29
CA VAL A 68 -15.64 -9.04 14.17
C VAL A 68 -14.39 -9.36 13.37
N ILE A 69 -14.14 -8.57 12.33
CA ILE A 69 -12.93 -8.64 11.48
C ILE A 69 -12.15 -7.35 11.68
N VAL A 70 -10.94 -7.45 12.22
CA VAL A 70 -10.04 -6.32 12.44
C VAL A 70 -9.02 -6.24 11.31
N GLY A 71 -9.11 -5.17 10.51
CA GLY A 71 -8.28 -4.90 9.34
C GLY A 71 -8.99 -5.13 8.01
N GLY A 72 -9.14 -4.06 7.21
CA GLY A 72 -9.74 -4.03 5.87
C GLY A 72 -8.71 -4.26 4.73
N GLY A 73 -7.55 -4.86 5.06
CA GLY A 73 -6.54 -5.26 4.10
C GLY A 73 -6.94 -6.47 3.25
N PHE A 74 -5.97 -7.11 2.60
CA PHE A 74 -6.23 -8.26 1.71
C PHE A 74 -6.93 -9.40 2.41
N ALA A 75 -6.47 -9.79 3.60
CA ALA A 75 -7.02 -10.93 4.33
C ALA A 75 -8.43 -10.63 4.87
N GLY A 76 -8.61 -9.50 5.58
CA GLY A 76 -9.92 -9.15 6.16
C GLY A 76 -10.98 -8.89 5.10
N MET A 77 -10.64 -8.20 4.02
CA MET A 77 -11.57 -8.02 2.88
C MET A 77 -11.95 -9.36 2.23
N GLY A 78 -10.98 -10.27 2.04
CA GLY A 78 -11.22 -11.62 1.52
C GLY A 78 -12.16 -12.42 2.41
N CYS A 79 -11.93 -12.37 3.74
CA CYS A 79 -12.76 -13.02 4.74
C CYS A 79 -14.21 -12.47 4.74
N ALA A 80 -14.36 -11.14 4.80
CA ALA A 80 -15.67 -10.51 4.78
C ALA A 80 -16.47 -10.84 3.51
N ARG A 81 -15.82 -10.85 2.33
CA ARG A 81 -16.46 -11.26 1.06
C ARG A 81 -16.90 -12.72 1.07
N ALA A 82 -16.07 -13.62 1.59
CA ALA A 82 -16.39 -15.06 1.64
C ALA A 82 -17.54 -15.39 2.59
N LEU A 83 -17.87 -14.50 3.52
CA LEU A 83 -19.00 -14.56 4.43
C LEU A 83 -20.30 -13.97 3.84
N ALA A 84 -20.30 -13.55 2.58
CA ALA A 84 -21.52 -13.05 1.94
C ALA A 84 -22.65 -14.10 1.99
N GLY A 85 -23.84 -13.67 2.38
CA GLY A 85 -25.01 -14.56 2.47
C GLY A 85 -25.01 -15.53 3.66
N SER A 86 -24.01 -15.50 4.54
CA SER A 86 -24.03 -16.26 5.80
C SER A 86 -25.02 -15.64 6.80
N PRO A 87 -25.61 -16.43 7.73
CA PRO A 87 -26.53 -15.94 8.75
C PRO A 87 -25.76 -15.31 9.92
N ALA A 88 -24.82 -14.40 9.64
CA ALA A 88 -24.02 -13.71 10.63
C ALA A 88 -24.04 -12.20 10.40
N LEU A 89 -23.85 -11.44 11.47
CA LEU A 89 -23.61 -10.01 11.44
C LEU A 89 -22.09 -9.79 11.47
N ILE A 90 -21.56 -9.18 10.42
CA ILE A 90 -20.11 -8.96 10.26
C ILE A 90 -19.80 -7.49 10.52
N THR A 91 -18.92 -7.20 11.48
CA THR A 91 -18.35 -5.87 11.67
C THR A 91 -16.90 -5.88 11.20
N LEU A 92 -16.63 -5.20 10.08
CA LEU A 92 -15.26 -4.97 9.60
C LEU A 92 -14.76 -3.66 10.16
N ILE A 93 -13.73 -3.73 11.02
CA ILE A 93 -13.10 -2.57 11.66
C ILE A 93 -11.77 -2.29 10.98
N ASP A 94 -11.56 -1.05 10.55
CA ASP A 94 -10.24 -0.58 10.09
C ASP A 94 -10.05 0.88 10.52
N ARG A 95 -8.81 1.25 10.83
CA ARG A 95 -8.44 2.66 11.13
C ARG A 95 -8.58 3.59 9.93
N ARG A 96 -8.64 3.03 8.70
CA ARG A 96 -8.88 3.74 7.45
C ARG A 96 -10.22 3.35 6.85
N ASN A 97 -10.82 4.27 6.11
CA ASN A 97 -12.10 4.01 5.43
C ASN A 97 -11.93 3.32 4.06
N PHE A 98 -10.71 2.89 3.69
CA PHE A 98 -10.40 2.34 2.38
C PHE A 98 -9.51 1.08 2.45
N HIS A 99 -9.67 0.22 1.45
CA HIS A 99 -8.73 -0.83 1.12
C HIS A 99 -7.64 -0.29 0.21
N LEU A 100 -6.38 -0.62 0.49
CA LEU A 100 -5.22 -0.19 -0.26
C LEU A 100 -4.61 -1.37 -1.04
N PHE A 101 -4.43 -1.19 -2.36
CA PHE A 101 -3.70 -2.13 -3.19
C PHE A 101 -2.19 -1.81 -3.16
N GLN A 102 -1.51 -2.27 -2.10
CA GLN A 102 -0.11 -1.98 -1.79
C GLN A 102 0.90 -2.27 -2.92
N PRO A 103 0.74 -3.31 -3.78
CA PRO A 103 1.72 -3.58 -4.83
C PRO A 103 1.97 -2.43 -5.82
N LEU A 104 1.05 -1.48 -5.93
CA LEU A 104 1.21 -0.29 -6.79
C LEU A 104 1.55 0.99 -6.01
N LEU A 105 1.87 0.88 -4.72
CA LEU A 105 2.07 2.03 -3.84
C LEU A 105 3.30 2.86 -4.25
N TYR A 106 4.38 2.20 -4.74
CA TYR A 106 5.57 2.89 -5.25
C TYR A 106 5.25 3.83 -6.43
N GLN A 107 4.23 3.51 -7.25
CA GLN A 107 3.81 4.40 -8.34
C GLN A 107 3.10 5.66 -7.84
N VAL A 108 2.41 5.58 -6.70
CA VAL A 108 1.88 6.77 -6.03
C VAL A 108 3.01 7.60 -5.44
N ALA A 109 3.98 6.95 -4.80
CA ALA A 109 5.15 7.61 -4.23
C ALA A 109 5.99 8.38 -5.27
N LEU A 110 5.90 8.02 -6.56
CA LEU A 110 6.68 8.66 -7.62
C LEU A 110 5.81 9.30 -8.71
N GLY A 111 4.57 9.65 -8.36
CA GLY A 111 3.67 10.42 -9.22
C GLY A 111 3.18 9.69 -10.48
N GLY A 112 3.37 8.38 -10.58
CA GLY A 112 2.88 7.56 -11.69
C GLY A 112 1.38 7.30 -11.62
N LEU A 113 0.82 7.21 -10.42
CA LEU A 113 -0.60 7.01 -10.13
C LEU A 113 -1.09 7.98 -9.05
N SER A 114 -2.37 8.31 -9.09
CA SER A 114 -3.03 9.01 -7.99
C SER A 114 -3.37 8.05 -6.84
N PRO A 115 -3.39 8.49 -5.57
CA PRO A 115 -3.85 7.69 -4.43
C PRO A 115 -5.19 6.99 -4.68
N ALA A 116 -6.15 7.67 -5.29
CA ALA A 116 -7.48 7.14 -5.60
C ALA A 116 -7.47 5.97 -6.61
N ASN A 117 -6.42 5.83 -7.42
CA ASN A 117 -6.31 4.75 -8.39
C ASN A 117 -6.10 3.37 -7.74
N ILE A 118 -5.47 3.33 -6.57
CA ILE A 118 -5.09 2.10 -5.87
C ILE A 118 -5.79 1.93 -4.51
N ALA A 119 -6.58 2.92 -4.09
CA ALA A 119 -7.38 2.88 -2.89
C ALA A 119 -8.87 2.82 -3.22
N ALA A 120 -9.63 1.99 -2.51
CA ALA A 120 -11.05 1.85 -2.72
C ALA A 120 -11.81 1.93 -1.38
N PRO A 121 -12.81 2.83 -1.23
CA PRO A 121 -13.59 2.95 0.00
C PRO A 121 -14.24 1.62 0.38
N LEU A 122 -13.99 1.15 1.62
CA LEU A 122 -14.52 -0.12 2.14
C LEU A 122 -16.05 -0.17 2.07
N ARG A 123 -16.74 0.90 2.47
CA ARG A 123 -18.21 0.97 2.36
C ARG A 123 -18.69 0.83 0.91
N GLY A 124 -17.92 1.35 -0.05
CA GLY A 124 -18.22 1.19 -1.48
C GLY A 124 -18.00 -0.23 -1.99
N ILE A 125 -16.98 -0.94 -1.46
CA ILE A 125 -16.72 -2.35 -1.78
C ILE A 125 -17.83 -3.24 -1.29
N PHE A 126 -18.37 -3.01 -0.08
CA PHE A 126 -19.39 -3.83 0.57
C PHE A 126 -20.82 -3.29 0.40
N ARG A 127 -21.06 -2.31 -0.48
CA ARG A 127 -22.37 -1.67 -0.64
C ARG A 127 -23.52 -2.66 -0.91
N SER A 128 -23.26 -3.71 -1.66
CA SER A 128 -24.27 -4.75 -1.99
C SER A 128 -24.34 -5.89 -0.96
N GLN A 129 -23.37 -6.01 -0.04
CA GLN A 129 -23.30 -7.06 0.97
C GLN A 129 -23.95 -6.60 2.28
N ARG A 130 -25.23 -6.92 2.46
CA ARG A 130 -26.07 -6.39 3.56
C ARG A 130 -25.68 -6.86 4.96
N ASN A 131 -25.02 -8.00 5.08
CA ASN A 131 -24.59 -8.56 6.36
C ASN A 131 -23.24 -8.03 6.86
N VAL A 132 -22.60 -7.07 6.13
CA VAL A 132 -21.35 -6.42 6.52
C VAL A 132 -21.61 -4.96 6.89
N ARG A 133 -21.18 -4.61 8.10
CA ARG A 133 -21.05 -3.23 8.58
C ARG A 133 -19.57 -2.86 8.62
N VAL A 134 -19.19 -1.73 8.04
CA VAL A 134 -17.83 -1.18 8.12
C VAL A 134 -17.78 -0.14 9.24
N LEU A 135 -16.82 -0.27 10.13
CA LEU A 135 -16.53 0.69 11.21
C LEU A 135 -15.12 1.24 11.02
N MET A 136 -14.99 2.55 10.89
CA MET A 136 -13.69 3.22 10.91
C MET A 136 -13.34 3.52 12.38
N ALA A 137 -12.43 2.72 12.95
CA ALA A 137 -11.95 2.86 14.31
C ALA A 137 -10.58 2.23 14.47
N ASP A 138 -9.82 2.68 15.46
CA ASP A 138 -8.55 2.05 15.84
C ASP A 138 -8.78 1.07 16.99
N VAL A 139 -8.26 -0.16 16.87
CA VAL A 139 -8.36 -1.21 17.87
C VAL A 139 -7.18 -1.10 18.83
N THR A 140 -7.47 -0.91 20.10
CA THR A 140 -6.47 -0.73 21.16
C THR A 140 -6.20 -1.98 21.98
N GLY A 141 -7.09 -2.99 21.93
CA GLY A 141 -6.93 -4.21 22.71
C GLY A 141 -8.07 -5.20 22.50
N PHE A 142 -7.99 -6.27 23.30
CA PHE A 142 -8.97 -7.35 23.32
C PHE A 142 -9.27 -7.73 24.76
N GLU A 143 -10.53 -8.04 25.05
CA GLU A 143 -10.99 -8.72 26.25
C GLU A 143 -11.56 -10.08 25.81
N LEU A 144 -11.27 -11.14 26.55
CA LEU A 144 -11.70 -12.49 26.20
C LEU A 144 -12.81 -13.02 27.10
N ASP A 145 -12.98 -12.40 28.25
CA ASP A 145 -14.09 -12.63 29.17
C ASP A 145 -14.49 -11.30 29.82
N PRO A 146 -15.59 -10.65 29.34
CA PRO A 146 -16.41 -11.01 28.17
C PRO A 146 -15.68 -10.78 26.83
N GLN A 147 -16.04 -11.55 25.80
CA GLN A 147 -15.40 -11.44 24.46
C GLN A 147 -15.69 -10.09 23.80
N ARG A 148 -14.71 -9.19 23.77
CA ARG A 148 -14.83 -7.83 23.22
C ARG A 148 -13.55 -7.35 22.54
N VAL A 149 -13.71 -6.58 21.47
CA VAL A 149 -12.65 -5.76 20.86
C VAL A 149 -12.75 -4.36 21.42
N LEU A 150 -11.63 -3.81 21.94
CA LEU A 150 -11.54 -2.48 22.52
C LEU A 150 -11.13 -1.45 21.47
N LEU A 151 -11.78 -0.29 21.47
CA LEU A 151 -11.56 0.79 20.52
C LEU A 151 -10.90 2.01 21.19
N ALA A 152 -10.18 2.82 20.39
CA ALA A 152 -9.44 3.98 20.89
C ALA A 152 -10.35 5.10 21.47
N ASP A 153 -11.61 5.16 21.06
CA ASP A 153 -12.60 6.10 21.57
C ASP A 153 -13.24 5.65 22.90
N GLY A 154 -12.76 4.56 23.51
CA GLY A 154 -13.31 3.95 24.72
C GLY A 154 -14.51 3.04 24.46
N GLY A 155 -14.95 2.90 23.22
CA GLY A 155 -15.98 1.94 22.82
C GLY A 155 -15.48 0.51 22.83
N SER A 156 -16.41 -0.46 22.81
CA SER A 156 -16.09 -1.87 22.65
C SER A 156 -17.12 -2.57 21.76
N MET A 157 -16.67 -3.66 21.09
CA MET A 157 -17.52 -4.47 20.21
C MET A 157 -17.52 -5.92 20.68
N PRO A 158 -18.66 -6.50 21.01
CA PRO A 158 -18.75 -7.92 21.33
C PRO A 158 -18.51 -8.77 20.09
N PHE A 159 -18.06 -10.00 20.28
CA PHE A 159 -17.90 -10.98 19.21
C PHE A 159 -18.14 -12.42 19.67
N ASP A 160 -18.70 -13.24 18.79
CA ASP A 160 -18.69 -14.70 18.90
C ASP A 160 -17.49 -15.30 18.16
N THR A 161 -17.04 -14.60 17.11
CA THR A 161 -15.87 -14.98 16.31
C THR A 161 -15.05 -13.74 16.00
N LEU A 162 -13.75 -13.82 16.25
CA LEU A 162 -12.78 -12.75 15.99
C LEU A 162 -11.81 -13.15 14.90
N VAL A 163 -11.64 -12.30 13.89
CA VAL A 163 -10.65 -12.45 12.82
C VAL A 163 -9.72 -11.24 12.85
N ILE A 164 -8.42 -11.46 13.12
CA ILE A 164 -7.43 -10.39 13.21
C ILE A 164 -6.53 -10.43 11.98
N ALA A 165 -6.65 -9.40 11.14
CA ALA A 165 -5.94 -9.24 9.88
C ALA A 165 -5.17 -7.90 9.83
N GLY A 166 -4.46 -7.58 10.93
CA GLY A 166 -3.80 -6.30 11.17
C GLY A 166 -2.58 -6.00 10.30
N GLY A 167 -2.11 -6.97 9.51
CA GLY A 167 -0.97 -6.79 8.61
C GLY A 167 0.36 -6.57 9.31
N SER A 168 1.26 -5.84 8.66
CA SER A 168 2.62 -5.56 9.12
C SER A 168 2.96 -4.07 9.02
N ARG A 169 4.02 -3.64 9.69
CA ARG A 169 4.58 -2.28 9.69
C ARG A 169 6.08 -2.30 9.38
N HIS A 170 6.67 -1.13 9.17
CA HIS A 170 8.11 -1.01 9.01
C HIS A 170 8.85 -1.45 10.27
N HIS A 171 10.06 -1.94 10.08
CA HIS A 171 10.98 -2.30 11.15
C HIS A 171 12.30 -1.57 10.94
N TYR A 172 12.62 -0.68 11.88
CA TYR A 172 13.86 0.10 11.88
C TYR A 172 14.92 -0.47 12.83
N PHE A 173 14.79 -1.76 13.21
CA PHE A 173 15.75 -2.51 14.04
C PHE A 173 16.08 -1.83 15.37
N GLY A 174 15.09 -1.19 15.99
CA GLY A 174 15.22 -0.49 17.27
C GLY A 174 15.39 1.03 17.16
N HIS A 175 15.53 1.55 15.94
CA HIS A 175 15.69 2.98 15.65
C HIS A 175 14.38 3.63 15.15
N ASP A 176 13.23 3.07 15.51
CA ASP A 176 11.93 3.53 14.99
C ASP A 176 11.69 5.03 15.27
N ALA A 177 12.03 5.51 16.46
CA ALA A 177 11.85 6.92 16.86
C ALA A 177 12.76 7.89 16.09
N ASP A 178 13.99 7.48 15.81
CA ASP A 178 15.02 8.36 15.24
C ASP A 178 15.04 8.32 13.72
N TRP A 179 14.90 7.12 13.11
CA TRP A 179 15.08 6.95 11.66
C TRP A 179 13.79 7.11 10.87
N GLN A 180 12.62 6.72 11.42
CA GLN A 180 11.35 6.85 10.69
C GLN A 180 11.02 8.29 10.28
N PRO A 181 11.29 9.33 11.10
CA PRO A 181 11.11 10.71 10.68
C PRO A 181 12.03 11.14 9.53
N LEU A 182 13.22 10.55 9.39
CA LEU A 182 14.24 10.92 8.41
C LEU A 182 14.23 10.02 7.16
N ALA A 183 13.79 8.78 7.29
CA ALA A 183 13.76 7.80 6.22
C ALA A 183 12.39 7.10 6.18
N PRO A 184 11.37 7.71 5.58
CA PRO A 184 10.04 7.13 5.50
C PRO A 184 10.07 5.78 4.77
N GLY A 185 9.33 4.82 5.31
CA GLY A 185 9.08 3.56 4.60
C GLY A 185 7.89 3.67 3.64
N LEU A 186 7.54 2.58 2.94
CA LEU A 186 6.48 2.55 1.94
C LEU A 186 5.45 1.45 2.24
N LYS A 187 4.47 1.75 3.10
CA LYS A 187 3.37 0.82 3.43
C LYS A 187 1.98 1.45 3.38
N THR A 188 1.87 2.75 3.49
CA THR A 188 0.60 3.48 3.57
C THR A 188 0.51 4.55 2.49
N LEU A 189 -0.69 5.08 2.22
CA LEU A 189 -0.85 6.19 1.29
C LEU A 189 -0.13 7.45 1.81
N GLU A 190 -0.16 7.64 3.11
CA GLU A 190 0.52 8.76 3.79
C GLU A 190 2.04 8.67 3.56
N ASP A 191 2.63 7.47 3.71
CA ASP A 191 4.04 7.23 3.40
C ASP A 191 4.35 7.55 1.93
N ALA A 192 3.52 7.04 1.01
CA ALA A 192 3.73 7.26 -0.42
C ALA A 192 3.62 8.74 -0.80
N THR A 193 2.66 9.47 -0.24
CA THR A 193 2.51 10.91 -0.51
C THR A 193 3.65 11.72 0.10
N ARG A 194 4.14 11.32 1.28
CA ARG A 194 5.32 11.92 1.91
C ARG A 194 6.56 11.71 1.06
N ILE A 195 6.88 10.45 0.68
CA ILE A 195 8.03 10.16 -0.19
C ILE A 195 7.94 10.95 -1.50
N ARG A 196 6.74 11.09 -2.07
CA ARG A 196 6.54 11.90 -3.28
C ARG A 196 6.92 13.37 -3.04
N CYS A 197 6.47 13.94 -1.93
CA CYS A 197 6.82 15.31 -1.56
C CYS A 197 8.32 15.45 -1.32
N ASP A 198 8.94 14.54 -0.58
CA ASP A 198 10.37 14.58 -0.27
C ASP A 198 11.23 14.50 -1.54
N VAL A 199 10.93 13.53 -2.44
CA VAL A 199 11.63 13.38 -3.72
C VAL A 199 11.47 14.61 -4.62
N LEU A 200 10.25 15.13 -4.79
CA LEU A 200 10.03 16.29 -5.66
C LEU A 200 10.62 17.56 -5.06
N ASN A 201 10.48 17.78 -3.76
CA ASN A 201 11.08 18.94 -3.07
C ASN A 201 12.62 18.92 -3.15
N ALA A 202 13.25 17.75 -3.18
CA ALA A 202 14.69 17.67 -3.36
C ALA A 202 15.14 18.29 -4.69
N PHE A 203 14.42 18.03 -5.80
CA PHE A 203 14.70 18.68 -7.09
C PHE A 203 14.39 20.19 -7.07
N GLU A 204 13.28 20.62 -6.46
CA GLU A 204 12.93 22.03 -6.33
C GLU A 204 13.95 22.82 -5.48
N ARG A 205 14.47 22.21 -4.42
CA ARG A 205 15.53 22.79 -3.59
C ARG A 205 16.87 22.82 -4.34
N ALA A 206 17.20 21.76 -5.09
CA ALA A 206 18.40 21.70 -5.89
C ALA A 206 18.45 22.75 -6.99
N GLU A 207 17.31 23.09 -7.62
CA GLU A 207 17.18 24.16 -8.63
C GLU A 207 17.62 25.52 -8.06
N ARG A 208 17.39 25.76 -6.76
CA ARG A 208 17.72 27.01 -6.07
C ARG A 208 19.05 26.98 -5.32
N ALA A 209 19.65 25.80 -5.14
CA ALA A 209 20.87 25.66 -4.35
C ALA A 209 22.06 26.30 -5.08
N VAL A 210 22.73 27.22 -4.39
CA VAL A 210 23.95 27.91 -4.88
C VAL A 210 25.20 27.08 -4.58
N ASP A 211 25.23 26.47 -3.39
CA ASP A 211 26.34 25.60 -2.98
C ASP A 211 26.33 24.27 -3.75
N PRO A 212 27.42 23.94 -4.47
CA PRO A 212 27.50 22.68 -5.22
C PRO A 212 27.38 21.42 -4.33
N ALA A 213 27.90 21.44 -3.11
CA ALA A 213 27.86 20.29 -2.21
C ALA A 213 26.43 20.06 -1.69
N ALA A 214 25.71 21.12 -1.32
CA ALA A 214 24.30 21.03 -0.97
C ALA A 214 23.45 20.57 -2.16
N ARG A 215 23.74 21.03 -3.38
CA ARG A 215 23.06 20.56 -4.60
C ARG A 215 23.29 19.07 -4.86
N GLU A 216 24.52 18.59 -4.69
CA GLU A 216 24.84 17.16 -4.83
C GLU A 216 24.09 16.31 -3.80
N ALA A 217 24.04 16.72 -2.53
CA ALA A 217 23.30 16.04 -1.48
C ALA A 217 21.79 15.98 -1.77
N LEU A 218 21.19 17.06 -2.30
CA LEU A 218 19.79 17.13 -2.72
C LEU A 218 19.48 16.23 -3.93
N LEU A 219 20.44 16.05 -4.84
CA LEU A 219 20.31 15.16 -6.01
C LEU A 219 20.78 13.73 -5.73
N THR A 220 21.11 13.40 -4.48
CA THR A 220 21.45 12.04 -4.04
C THR A 220 20.27 11.42 -3.30
N PHE A 221 19.78 10.29 -3.81
CA PHE A 221 18.67 9.52 -3.27
C PHE A 221 19.16 8.16 -2.79
N VAL A 222 18.91 7.84 -1.53
CA VAL A 222 19.32 6.55 -0.94
C VAL A 222 18.08 5.70 -0.69
N VAL A 223 18.06 4.50 -1.26
CA VAL A 223 17.03 3.48 -1.00
C VAL A 223 17.68 2.36 -0.20
N VAL A 224 17.13 2.05 0.96
CA VAL A 224 17.67 1.03 1.88
C VAL A 224 16.86 -0.25 1.76
N GLY A 225 17.52 -1.35 1.34
CA GLY A 225 16.93 -2.69 1.18
C GLY A 225 16.72 -3.09 -0.28
N GLY A 226 17.31 -4.22 -0.68
CA GLY A 226 17.29 -4.78 -2.05
C GLY A 226 16.15 -5.76 -2.31
N GLY A 227 15.09 -5.74 -1.51
CA GLY A 227 13.86 -6.49 -1.76
C GLY A 227 13.01 -5.86 -2.89
N PRO A 228 11.83 -6.44 -3.22
CA PRO A 228 10.98 -5.95 -4.31
C PRO A 228 10.67 -4.45 -4.21
N THR A 229 10.28 -3.96 -3.03
CA THR A 229 9.95 -2.54 -2.83
C THR A 229 11.14 -1.62 -3.11
N GLY A 230 12.35 -1.99 -2.63
CA GLY A 230 13.54 -1.16 -2.86
C GLY A 230 13.96 -1.13 -4.33
N VAL A 231 13.92 -2.28 -5.00
CA VAL A 231 14.19 -2.39 -6.44
C VAL A 231 13.21 -1.55 -7.27
N GLU A 232 11.91 -1.64 -6.97
CA GLU A 232 10.86 -0.86 -7.63
C GLU A 232 11.03 0.64 -7.38
N MET A 233 11.34 1.04 -6.14
CA MET A 233 11.58 2.44 -5.79
C MET A 233 12.82 3.01 -6.49
N ALA A 234 13.96 2.31 -6.42
CA ALA A 234 15.20 2.77 -7.03
C ALA A 234 15.05 2.94 -8.56
N GLY A 235 14.47 1.95 -9.23
CA GLY A 235 14.20 2.03 -10.65
C GLY A 235 13.25 3.18 -11.02
N ALA A 236 12.20 3.38 -10.23
CA ALA A 236 11.20 4.40 -10.51
C ALA A 236 11.68 5.83 -10.17
N ILE A 237 12.57 6.04 -9.17
CA ILE A 237 13.25 7.34 -8.94
C ILE A 237 14.15 7.67 -10.12
N CYS A 238 14.91 6.69 -10.61
CA CYS A 238 15.78 6.85 -11.75
C CYS A 238 15.03 7.31 -13.01
N GLU A 239 13.89 6.68 -13.30
CA GLU A 239 13.03 7.08 -14.42
C GLU A 239 12.38 8.45 -14.23
N LEU A 240 11.98 8.79 -13.00
CA LEU A 240 11.48 10.11 -12.69
C LEU A 240 12.52 11.18 -13.03
N ALA A 241 13.74 11.01 -12.56
CA ALA A 241 14.85 11.95 -12.77
C ALA A 241 15.26 12.05 -14.26
N ARG A 242 15.49 10.92 -14.93
CA ARG A 242 16.09 10.85 -16.27
C ARG A 242 15.12 11.02 -17.42
N ASP A 243 13.87 10.59 -17.24
CA ASP A 243 12.87 10.66 -18.30
C ASP A 243 11.86 11.78 -18.06
N THR A 244 11.26 11.82 -16.86
CA THR A 244 10.12 12.68 -16.61
C THR A 244 10.52 14.13 -16.34
N LEU A 245 11.51 14.37 -15.46
CA LEU A 245 11.92 15.70 -15.02
C LEU A 245 13.00 16.34 -15.90
N ARG A 246 13.60 15.59 -16.82
CA ARG A 246 14.79 15.95 -17.59
C ARG A 246 14.78 17.35 -18.23
N ARG A 247 13.61 17.86 -18.61
CA ARG A 247 13.46 19.15 -19.32
C ARG A 247 12.68 20.18 -18.52
N GLU A 248 12.39 19.92 -17.26
CA GLU A 248 11.50 20.79 -16.47
C GLU A 248 12.29 21.85 -15.69
N PHE A 249 13.52 21.56 -15.31
CA PHE A 249 14.41 22.44 -14.56
C PHE A 249 15.35 23.23 -15.50
N ARG A 250 15.91 24.33 -15.02
CA ARG A 250 16.79 25.24 -15.78
C ARG A 250 18.18 25.38 -15.20
N SER A 251 18.32 25.30 -13.88
CA SER A 251 19.60 25.45 -13.18
C SER A 251 20.28 24.11 -12.88
N ILE A 252 19.52 23.01 -12.93
CA ILE A 252 20.02 21.66 -12.72
C ILE A 252 19.67 20.75 -13.89
N ASP A 253 20.47 19.70 -14.05
CA ASP A 253 20.10 18.54 -14.85
C ASP A 253 19.59 17.40 -13.92
N PRO A 254 18.27 17.14 -13.85
CA PRO A 254 17.74 16.05 -13.03
C PRO A 254 18.34 14.69 -13.38
N SER A 255 18.81 14.48 -14.62
CA SER A 255 19.40 13.21 -15.04
C SER A 255 20.77 12.93 -14.39
N ALA A 256 21.39 13.93 -13.79
CA ALA A 256 22.61 13.80 -12.99
C ALA A 256 22.35 13.27 -11.57
N ALA A 257 21.09 13.10 -11.17
CA ALA A 257 20.75 12.56 -9.87
C ALA A 257 21.38 11.17 -9.65
N ARG A 258 21.96 10.97 -8.46
CA ARG A 258 22.52 9.71 -8.00
C ARG A 258 21.48 8.93 -7.22
N ILE A 259 21.22 7.72 -7.64
CA ILE A 259 20.30 6.80 -6.96
C ILE A 259 21.13 5.63 -6.44
N ILE A 260 21.19 5.51 -5.10
CA ILE A 260 22.00 4.51 -4.40
C ILE A 260 21.06 3.52 -3.73
N LEU A 261 21.15 2.24 -4.10
CA LEU A 261 20.45 1.14 -3.45
C LEU A 261 21.41 0.42 -2.51
N VAL A 262 21.15 0.50 -1.20
CA VAL A 262 21.97 -0.15 -0.16
C VAL A 262 21.37 -1.51 0.17
N GLU A 263 22.16 -2.58 0.01
CA GLU A 263 21.75 -3.95 0.34
C GLU A 263 22.79 -4.63 1.24
N SER A 264 22.31 -5.18 2.35
CA SER A 264 23.17 -5.86 3.34
C SER A 264 23.61 -7.26 2.90
N GLY A 265 22.86 -7.87 2.02
CA GLY A 265 23.17 -9.15 1.39
C GLY A 265 24.11 -9.03 0.18
N ASP A 266 24.41 -10.18 -0.39
CA ASP A 266 25.25 -10.28 -1.59
C ASP A 266 24.42 -10.32 -2.88
N ARG A 267 23.09 -10.25 -2.75
CA ARG A 267 22.16 -10.35 -3.87
C ARG A 267 20.88 -9.55 -3.63
N LEU A 268 20.35 -8.96 -4.68
CA LEU A 268 19.00 -8.39 -4.65
C LEU A 268 17.96 -9.51 -4.74
N LEU A 269 16.76 -9.24 -4.25
CA LEU A 269 15.59 -10.09 -4.48
C LEU A 269 15.87 -11.56 -4.08
N ASP A 270 16.37 -11.79 -2.87
CA ASP A 270 16.79 -13.11 -2.37
C ASP A 270 15.72 -14.20 -2.50
N SER A 271 14.44 -13.82 -2.50
CA SER A 271 13.31 -14.73 -2.71
C SER A 271 13.13 -15.21 -4.15
N PHE A 272 13.87 -14.62 -5.11
CA PHE A 272 13.84 -15.04 -6.52
C PHE A 272 15.02 -15.93 -6.89
N ALA A 273 14.87 -16.70 -7.97
CA ALA A 273 15.96 -17.47 -8.53
C ALA A 273 17.14 -16.57 -8.94
N PRO A 274 18.40 -17.08 -8.80
CA PRO A 274 19.60 -16.26 -9.05
C PRO A 274 19.67 -15.59 -10.43
N ASP A 275 19.23 -16.28 -11.47
CA ASP A 275 19.18 -15.78 -12.84
C ASP A 275 18.22 -14.57 -13.01
N LEU A 276 17.09 -14.60 -12.30
CA LEU A 276 16.14 -13.49 -12.28
C LEU A 276 16.66 -12.29 -11.46
N ALA A 277 17.29 -12.56 -10.29
CA ALA A 277 17.93 -11.55 -9.48
C ALA A 277 19.05 -10.82 -10.24
N ASP A 278 19.87 -11.57 -10.98
CA ASP A 278 20.90 -11.02 -11.87
C ASP A 278 20.31 -10.21 -13.05
N SER A 279 19.18 -10.65 -13.59
CA SER A 279 18.48 -9.87 -14.61
C SER A 279 18.00 -8.53 -14.09
N ALA A 280 17.45 -8.52 -12.84
CA ALA A 280 17.03 -7.30 -12.15
C ALA A 280 18.21 -6.36 -11.86
N ARG A 281 19.33 -6.90 -11.34
CA ARG A 281 20.57 -6.16 -11.11
C ARG A 281 21.03 -5.44 -12.37
N ARG A 282 21.23 -6.19 -13.47
CA ARG A 282 21.65 -5.61 -14.75
C ARG A 282 20.66 -4.55 -15.28
N ALA A 283 19.38 -4.70 -15.00
CA ALA A 283 18.38 -3.71 -15.40
C ALA A 283 18.52 -2.41 -14.58
N LEU A 284 18.73 -2.48 -13.25
CA LEU A 284 18.99 -1.33 -12.40
C LEU A 284 20.28 -0.60 -12.76
N GLU A 285 21.38 -1.36 -12.99
CA GLU A 285 22.67 -0.78 -13.42
C GLU A 285 22.56 -0.04 -14.76
N ARG A 286 21.79 -0.59 -15.74
CA ARG A 286 21.50 0.11 -17.01
C ARG A 286 20.68 1.37 -16.82
N LEU A 287 19.79 1.41 -15.83
CA LEU A 287 19.09 2.63 -15.45
C LEU A 287 20.02 3.62 -14.75
N GLY A 288 21.20 3.19 -14.28
CA GLY A 288 22.21 3.98 -13.59
C GLY A 288 22.03 4.04 -12.08
N VAL A 289 21.41 3.03 -11.50
CA VAL A 289 21.37 2.85 -10.03
C VAL A 289 22.72 2.31 -9.57
N GLU A 290 23.32 2.99 -8.59
CA GLU A 290 24.49 2.52 -7.85
C GLU A 290 24.04 1.52 -6.80
N ILE A 291 24.58 0.29 -6.79
CA ILE A 291 24.20 -0.73 -5.81
C ILE A 291 25.37 -0.95 -4.85
N LEU A 292 25.14 -0.69 -3.57
CA LEU A 292 26.11 -0.94 -2.49
C LEU A 292 25.81 -2.29 -1.85
N TRP A 293 26.56 -3.29 -2.25
CA TRP A 293 26.45 -4.68 -1.77
C TRP A 293 27.13 -4.87 -0.41
N GLY A 294 26.56 -5.76 0.41
CA GLY A 294 27.15 -6.13 1.69
C GLY A 294 27.23 -4.96 2.68
N HIS A 295 26.50 -3.88 2.44
CA HIS A 295 26.50 -2.71 3.30
C HIS A 295 25.22 -2.64 4.11
N ARG A 296 25.37 -2.44 5.43
CA ARG A 296 24.25 -2.20 6.35
C ARG A 296 24.22 -0.74 6.75
N VAL A 297 23.05 -0.13 6.75
CA VAL A 297 22.84 1.18 7.37
C VAL A 297 23.01 1.04 8.88
N VAL A 298 23.86 1.89 9.45
CA VAL A 298 24.18 1.90 10.89
C VAL A 298 23.81 3.21 11.57
N ASP A 299 23.64 4.30 10.82
CA ASP A 299 23.09 5.56 11.32
C ASP A 299 22.38 6.34 10.20
N ILE A 300 21.34 7.07 10.57
CA ILE A 300 20.61 8.00 9.70
C ILE A 300 20.45 9.32 10.46
N ARG A 301 20.92 10.39 9.84
CA ARG A 301 20.79 11.76 10.34
C ARG A 301 20.23 12.66 9.24
N SER A 302 19.81 13.86 9.62
CA SER A 302 19.43 14.88 8.63
C SER A 302 20.58 15.12 7.66
N GLY A 303 20.33 14.98 6.36
CA GLY A 303 21.29 15.23 5.30
C GLY A 303 22.30 14.10 5.02
N HIS A 304 22.33 13.00 5.78
CA HIS A 304 23.25 11.91 5.47
C HIS A 304 22.84 10.55 6.06
N VAL A 305 23.40 9.49 5.48
CA VAL A 305 23.34 8.12 6.00
C VAL A 305 24.73 7.54 6.15
N VAL A 306 24.97 6.77 7.22
CA VAL A 306 26.20 6.00 7.42
C VAL A 306 25.94 4.54 7.13
N VAL A 307 26.74 3.97 6.23
CA VAL A 307 26.70 2.55 5.90
C VAL A 307 27.99 1.87 6.34
N ARG A 308 27.89 0.60 6.77
CA ARG A 308 29.02 -0.21 7.20
C ARG A 308 29.11 -1.47 6.34
N ASP A 309 30.28 -1.75 5.81
CA ASP A 309 30.56 -2.96 5.06
C ASP A 309 30.78 -4.18 5.99
N LYS A 310 30.96 -5.38 5.40
CA LYS A 310 31.21 -6.61 6.15
C LYS A 310 32.56 -6.64 6.88
N ALA A 311 33.53 -5.82 6.47
CA ALA A 311 34.85 -5.70 7.11
C ALA A 311 34.82 -4.71 8.28
N GLY A 312 33.72 -3.98 8.48
CA GLY A 312 33.56 -2.98 9.53
C GLY A 312 33.90 -1.56 9.10
N GLY A 313 34.29 -1.35 7.84
CA GLY A 313 34.53 -0.02 7.27
C GLY A 313 33.26 0.80 7.15
N GLU A 314 33.30 2.04 7.64
CA GLU A 314 32.15 2.95 7.53
C GLU A 314 32.33 3.95 6.40
N ARG A 315 31.24 4.20 5.69
CA ARG A 315 31.15 5.23 4.65
C ARG A 315 29.95 6.13 4.93
N ARG A 316 30.18 7.42 4.98
CA ARG A 316 29.16 8.45 5.04
C ARG A 316 28.72 8.82 3.61
N ILE A 317 27.42 8.92 3.39
CA ILE A 317 26.80 9.31 2.13
C ILE A 317 25.93 10.53 2.41
N GLU A 318 26.29 11.66 1.82
CA GLU A 318 25.48 12.88 1.88
C GLU A 318 24.26 12.70 1.00
N ALA A 319 23.07 12.76 1.57
CA ALA A 319 21.78 12.58 0.89
C ALA A 319 20.64 13.18 1.73
N GLU A 320 19.86 14.04 1.13
CA GLU A 320 18.68 14.64 1.78
C GLU A 320 17.45 13.71 1.75
N THR A 321 17.37 12.81 0.77
CA THR A 321 16.25 11.91 0.61
C THR A 321 16.67 10.46 0.80
N ILE A 322 16.16 9.85 1.87
CA ILE A 322 16.40 8.46 2.22
C ILE A 322 15.04 7.74 2.27
N VAL A 323 14.91 6.60 1.58
CA VAL A 323 13.70 5.78 1.59
C VAL A 323 14.00 4.43 2.22
N TRP A 324 13.22 4.06 3.23
CA TRP A 324 13.37 2.79 3.94
C TRP A 324 12.52 1.69 3.32
N ALA A 325 13.17 0.71 2.70
CA ALA A 325 12.55 -0.48 2.13
C ALA A 325 13.02 -1.78 2.79
N ALA A 326 13.77 -1.67 3.90
CA ALA A 326 14.37 -2.80 4.62
C ALA A 326 13.56 -3.17 5.86
N GLY A 327 13.18 -4.44 5.94
CA GLY A 327 12.56 -5.00 7.13
C GLY A 327 11.09 -4.62 7.35
N VAL A 328 10.35 -5.63 7.75
CA VAL A 328 8.95 -5.51 8.19
C VAL A 328 8.77 -6.31 9.48
N ARG A 329 7.89 -5.83 10.35
CA ARG A 329 7.45 -6.53 11.57
C ARG A 329 5.92 -6.56 11.60
N ALA A 330 5.37 -7.52 12.32
CA ALA A 330 3.93 -7.60 12.52
C ALA A 330 3.37 -6.35 13.21
N SER A 331 2.09 -6.07 12.99
CA SER A 331 1.41 -4.97 13.69
C SER A 331 1.31 -5.23 15.19
N ASP A 332 1.17 -4.18 16.00
CA ASP A 332 1.06 -4.28 17.45
C ASP A 332 -0.21 -5.00 17.93
N LEU A 333 -1.15 -5.30 17.03
CA LEU A 333 -2.32 -6.12 17.38
C LEU A 333 -1.91 -7.53 17.84
N GLY A 334 -0.76 -8.05 17.36
CA GLY A 334 -0.23 -9.33 17.84
C GLY A 334 0.18 -9.30 19.29
N SER A 335 0.95 -8.28 19.72
CA SER A 335 1.37 -8.13 21.12
C SER A 335 0.21 -7.80 22.04
N ARG A 336 -0.76 -7.00 21.57
CA ARG A 336 -2.00 -6.71 22.34
C ARG A 336 -2.84 -7.96 22.54
N LEU A 337 -2.90 -8.84 21.53
CA LEU A 337 -3.60 -10.11 21.64
C LEU A 337 -2.86 -11.08 22.59
N ALA A 338 -1.55 -11.19 22.48
CA ALA A 338 -0.73 -12.02 23.36
C ALA A 338 -0.88 -11.59 24.84
N ALA A 339 -0.85 -10.28 25.09
CA ALA A 339 -1.09 -9.72 26.43
C ALA A 339 -2.50 -10.05 26.96
N ALA A 340 -3.54 -9.96 26.12
CA ALA A 340 -4.91 -10.29 26.51
C ALA A 340 -5.11 -11.79 26.83
N LEU A 341 -4.30 -12.66 26.16
CA LEU A 341 -4.29 -14.09 26.38
C LEU A 341 -3.39 -14.52 27.56
N GLY A 342 -2.50 -13.65 28.04
CA GLY A 342 -1.46 -14.01 29.01
C GLY A 342 -0.41 -14.97 28.48
N HIS A 343 -0.15 -14.95 27.14
CA HIS A 343 0.71 -15.90 26.43
C HIS A 343 1.79 -15.16 25.60
N ASP A 344 2.90 -14.77 26.23
CA ASP A 344 4.02 -14.10 25.53
C ASP A 344 4.72 -15.01 24.50
N ASP A 345 4.66 -16.34 24.70
CA ASP A 345 5.20 -17.34 23.79
C ASP A 345 4.42 -17.49 22.46
N LEU A 346 3.26 -16.82 22.36
CA LEU A 346 2.43 -16.81 21.15
C LEU A 346 3.09 -16.09 19.98
N LEU A 347 4.08 -15.24 20.22
CA LEU A 347 4.71 -14.44 19.19
C LEU A 347 6.02 -15.08 18.67
N ASP A 348 6.31 -14.86 17.39
CA ASP A 348 7.63 -15.12 16.82
C ASP A 348 8.57 -13.91 16.98
N ARG A 349 9.81 -14.01 16.50
CA ARG A 349 10.85 -12.98 16.63
C ARG A 349 10.52 -11.65 15.95
N VAL A 350 9.61 -11.66 14.96
CA VAL A 350 9.16 -10.45 14.25
C VAL A 350 7.76 -10.01 14.68
N GLY A 351 7.23 -10.57 15.77
CA GLY A 351 5.97 -10.21 16.40
C GLY A 351 4.73 -10.81 15.73
N ARG A 352 4.88 -11.81 14.83
CA ARG A 352 3.75 -12.52 14.24
C ARG A 352 3.17 -13.52 15.24
N VAL A 353 1.85 -13.65 15.22
CA VAL A 353 1.11 -14.57 16.08
C VAL A 353 1.20 -15.99 15.53
N LYS A 354 1.70 -16.92 16.32
CA LYS A 354 1.72 -18.34 15.97
C LYS A 354 0.29 -18.88 15.88
N VAL A 355 -0.04 -19.51 14.76
CA VAL A 355 -1.36 -20.09 14.50
C VAL A 355 -1.23 -21.55 14.13
N ASP A 356 -2.33 -22.30 14.26
CA ASP A 356 -2.43 -23.66 13.78
C ASP A 356 -2.68 -23.72 12.25
N THR A 357 -2.78 -24.93 11.70
CA THR A 357 -3.05 -25.15 10.27
C THR A 357 -4.45 -24.71 9.81
N ARG A 358 -5.28 -24.22 10.72
CA ARG A 358 -6.60 -23.64 10.46
C ARG A 358 -6.62 -22.13 10.60
N CYS A 359 -5.45 -21.49 10.77
CA CYS A 359 -5.28 -20.07 11.08
C CYS A 359 -5.92 -19.66 12.42
N GLN A 360 -6.11 -20.60 13.35
CA GLN A 360 -6.65 -20.37 14.69
C GLN A 360 -5.51 -20.29 15.69
N ILE A 361 -5.75 -19.57 16.78
CA ILE A 361 -4.86 -19.65 17.95
C ILE A 361 -5.08 -20.99 18.64
N PRO A 362 -4.01 -21.77 18.92
CA PRO A 362 -4.15 -23.00 19.67
C PRO A 362 -4.92 -22.83 20.98
N GLY A 363 -5.96 -23.63 21.19
CA GLY A 363 -6.84 -23.53 22.35
C GLY A 363 -8.03 -22.55 22.20
N PHE A 364 -8.12 -21.79 21.10
CA PHE A 364 -9.19 -20.80 20.87
C PHE A 364 -9.86 -20.99 19.51
N ASP A 365 -10.93 -21.76 19.48
CA ASP A 365 -11.65 -22.09 18.23
C ASP A 365 -12.37 -20.90 17.59
N SER A 366 -12.59 -19.81 18.33
CA SER A 366 -13.29 -18.60 17.85
C SER A 366 -12.35 -17.48 17.38
N ILE A 367 -11.01 -17.62 17.54
CA ILE A 367 -10.04 -16.55 17.22
C ILE A 367 -9.12 -16.99 16.08
N TYR A 368 -9.17 -16.21 15.00
CA TYR A 368 -8.35 -16.42 13.80
C TYR A 368 -7.38 -15.26 13.61
N VAL A 369 -6.13 -15.55 13.18
CA VAL A 369 -5.15 -14.54 12.81
C VAL A 369 -4.66 -14.81 11.39
N LEU A 370 -4.64 -13.77 10.53
CA LEU A 370 -4.47 -13.91 9.09
C LEU A 370 -3.43 -12.92 8.52
N GLY A 371 -2.88 -13.28 7.36
CA GLY A 371 -1.97 -12.43 6.58
C GLY A 371 -0.63 -12.22 7.26
N ASP A 372 -0.04 -11.04 7.06
CA ASP A 372 1.31 -10.73 7.55
C ASP A 372 1.43 -10.76 9.08
N LEU A 373 0.31 -10.75 9.80
CA LEU A 373 0.28 -10.87 11.26
C LEU A 373 0.41 -12.32 11.73
N ALA A 374 0.13 -13.32 10.88
CA ALA A 374 0.14 -14.72 11.24
C ALA A 374 1.48 -15.40 10.93
N ALA A 375 2.04 -16.10 11.91
CA ALA A 375 3.12 -17.07 11.71
C ALA A 375 2.50 -18.45 11.40
N PHE A 376 2.06 -18.64 10.14
CA PHE A 376 1.42 -19.87 9.70
C PHE A 376 2.47 -20.95 9.39
N PRO A 377 2.43 -22.16 10.04
CA PRO A 377 3.42 -23.21 9.85
C PRO A 377 3.28 -23.90 8.50
N THR A 378 4.40 -24.19 7.86
CA THR A 378 4.50 -25.03 6.67
C THR A 378 4.98 -26.44 7.02
N ASP A 379 4.79 -27.39 6.12
CA ASP A 379 5.14 -28.82 6.38
C ASP A 379 6.67 -29.02 6.55
N ASP A 380 7.51 -28.09 6.10
CA ASP A 380 8.98 -28.07 6.27
C ASP A 380 9.48 -27.36 7.55
N GLY A 381 8.57 -26.97 8.43
CA GLY A 381 8.89 -26.26 9.68
C GLY A 381 9.17 -24.77 9.54
N SER A 382 9.09 -24.23 8.33
CA SER A 382 9.14 -22.80 8.08
C SER A 382 7.77 -22.14 8.29
N THR A 383 7.67 -20.85 8.00
CA THR A 383 6.39 -20.12 8.03
C THR A 383 6.10 -19.47 6.69
N LEU A 384 4.82 -19.36 6.32
CA LEU A 384 4.43 -18.68 5.11
C LEU A 384 4.92 -17.21 5.11
N PRO A 385 5.34 -16.70 3.94
CA PRO A 385 5.78 -15.30 3.82
C PRO A 385 4.61 -14.32 3.97
N GLY A 386 4.90 -13.11 4.48
CA GLY A 386 3.95 -11.99 4.54
C GLY A 386 3.75 -11.34 3.17
N VAL A 387 2.96 -11.96 2.31
CA VAL A 387 2.67 -11.47 0.95
C VAL A 387 1.18 -11.47 0.67
N ALA A 388 0.73 -10.56 -0.21
CA ALA A 388 -0.67 -10.40 -0.53
C ALA A 388 -1.39 -11.69 -0.98
N PRO A 389 -0.81 -12.59 -1.81
CA PRO A 389 -1.46 -13.85 -2.20
C PRO A 389 -1.73 -14.79 -1.01
N VAL A 390 -0.86 -14.84 0.00
CA VAL A 390 -1.11 -15.61 1.24
C VAL A 390 -2.28 -15.00 1.99
N ALA A 391 -2.24 -13.69 2.24
CA ALA A 391 -3.29 -12.96 2.95
C ALA A 391 -4.67 -13.12 2.29
N MET A 392 -4.74 -12.99 0.96
CA MET A 392 -5.98 -13.17 0.20
C MET A 392 -6.55 -14.59 0.34
N GLN A 393 -5.70 -15.61 0.18
CA GLN A 393 -6.13 -17.01 0.25
C GLN A 393 -6.52 -17.43 1.67
N GLN A 394 -5.78 -17.00 2.69
CA GLN A 394 -6.16 -17.23 4.10
C GLN A 394 -7.51 -16.58 4.42
N GLY A 395 -7.71 -15.31 4.03
CA GLY A 395 -8.96 -14.61 4.26
C GLY A 395 -10.15 -15.30 3.62
N GLU A 396 -10.04 -15.66 2.35
CA GLU A 396 -11.09 -16.37 1.63
C GLU A 396 -11.39 -17.76 2.22
N TRP A 397 -10.35 -18.51 2.60
CA TRP A 397 -10.51 -19.83 3.17
C TRP A 397 -11.15 -19.77 4.57
N VAL A 398 -10.70 -18.89 5.45
CA VAL A 398 -11.28 -18.72 6.79
C VAL A 398 -12.72 -18.25 6.72
N GLY A 399 -13.02 -17.27 5.85
CA GLY A 399 -14.41 -16.83 5.65
C GLY A 399 -15.32 -17.96 5.19
N ARG A 400 -14.91 -18.80 4.23
CA ARG A 400 -15.65 -20.00 3.82
C ARG A 400 -15.78 -21.03 4.93
N ARG A 401 -14.73 -21.24 5.72
CA ARG A 401 -14.76 -22.14 6.86
C ARG A 401 -15.79 -21.72 7.91
N ILE A 402 -15.79 -20.43 8.28
CA ILE A 402 -16.77 -19.87 9.22
C ILE A 402 -18.19 -19.99 8.64
N ALA A 403 -18.41 -19.63 7.38
CA ALA A 403 -19.72 -19.75 6.73
C ALA A 403 -20.24 -21.20 6.71
N ARG A 404 -19.36 -22.18 6.46
CA ARG A 404 -19.70 -23.62 6.51
C ARG A 404 -20.04 -24.06 7.93
N SER A 405 -19.29 -23.61 8.93
CA SER A 405 -19.56 -23.89 10.35
C SER A 405 -20.94 -23.40 10.77
N LEU A 406 -21.28 -22.17 10.39
CA LEU A 406 -22.62 -21.58 10.67
C LEU A 406 -23.76 -22.33 9.98
N ALA A 407 -23.48 -22.97 8.83
CA ALA A 407 -24.43 -23.79 8.10
C ALA A 407 -24.45 -25.27 8.54
N GLY A 408 -23.70 -25.64 9.58
CA GLY A 408 -23.59 -27.05 10.03
C GLY A 408 -22.96 -28.00 9.01
N ARG A 409 -22.16 -27.48 8.07
CA ARG A 409 -21.53 -28.26 7.01
C ARG A 409 -20.15 -28.76 7.41
N ALA A 410 -19.69 -29.83 6.76
CA ALA A 410 -18.34 -30.37 6.96
C ALA A 410 -17.26 -29.32 6.70
N LEU A 411 -16.27 -29.27 7.61
CA LEU A 411 -15.19 -28.28 7.58
C LEU A 411 -13.93 -28.88 6.95
N GLU A 412 -13.21 -28.06 6.18
CA GLU A 412 -11.87 -28.40 5.71
C GLU A 412 -10.91 -28.51 6.90
N LYS A 413 -10.07 -29.56 6.90
CA LYS A 413 -9.20 -29.85 8.04
C LYS A 413 -8.05 -28.86 8.21
N ARG A 414 -7.48 -28.36 7.09
CA ARG A 414 -6.35 -27.42 7.11
C ARG A 414 -6.36 -26.47 5.91
N PHE A 415 -5.82 -25.27 6.09
CA PHE A 415 -5.48 -24.36 5.00
C PHE A 415 -4.28 -24.91 4.21
N ARG A 416 -4.32 -24.75 2.87
CA ARG A 416 -3.19 -25.06 1.99
C ARG A 416 -2.96 -23.85 1.08
N TYR A 417 -1.79 -23.26 1.21
CA TYR A 417 -1.36 -22.19 0.31
C TYR A 417 -1.06 -22.75 -1.09
N ARG A 418 -1.59 -22.09 -2.10
CA ARG A 418 -1.24 -22.33 -3.51
C ARG A 418 -0.36 -21.18 -3.95
N ASP A 419 0.93 -21.47 -4.15
CA ASP A 419 1.85 -20.46 -4.65
C ASP A 419 1.41 -19.98 -6.03
N ARG A 420 1.19 -18.67 -6.14
CA ARG A 420 0.85 -17.99 -7.41
C ARG A 420 2.04 -17.31 -8.05
N GLY A 421 3.23 -17.59 -7.55
CA GLY A 421 4.48 -17.00 -7.98
C GLY A 421 4.74 -15.62 -7.41
N SER A 422 5.93 -15.12 -7.75
CA SER A 422 6.42 -13.80 -7.36
C SER A 422 6.78 -12.99 -8.60
N MET A 423 6.62 -11.68 -8.52
CA MET A 423 6.98 -10.77 -9.60
C MET A 423 7.42 -9.41 -9.05
N ALA A 424 8.38 -8.79 -9.72
CA ALA A 424 8.85 -7.44 -9.42
C ALA A 424 9.15 -6.69 -10.71
N THR A 425 8.87 -5.39 -10.74
CA THR A 425 9.21 -4.53 -11.88
C THR A 425 10.49 -3.74 -11.60
N ILE A 426 11.27 -3.52 -12.65
CA ILE A 426 12.53 -2.78 -12.58
C ILE A 426 12.42 -1.62 -13.57
N GLY A 427 11.66 -0.60 -13.18
CA GLY A 427 11.36 0.48 -14.08
C GLY A 427 10.45 0.07 -15.23
N ARG A 428 10.50 0.84 -16.32
CA ARG A 428 9.60 0.72 -17.46
C ARG A 428 10.02 -0.40 -18.41
N SER A 429 9.05 -1.24 -18.78
CA SER A 429 9.23 -2.35 -19.73
C SER A 429 10.19 -3.45 -19.27
N GLN A 430 10.56 -3.47 -18.01
CA GLN A 430 11.40 -4.49 -17.41
C GLN A 430 10.75 -5.03 -16.13
N ALA A 431 10.62 -6.35 -16.04
CA ALA A 431 10.17 -7.03 -14.84
C ALA A 431 10.81 -8.43 -14.79
N ILE A 432 10.69 -9.04 -13.63
CA ILE A 432 10.97 -10.45 -13.43
C ILE A 432 9.72 -11.13 -12.90
N VAL A 433 9.49 -12.36 -13.33
CA VAL A 433 8.36 -13.19 -12.92
C VAL A 433 8.86 -14.61 -12.68
N GLN A 434 8.49 -15.16 -11.54
CA GLN A 434 8.74 -16.56 -11.17
C GLN A 434 7.41 -17.21 -10.82
N LEU A 435 6.98 -18.18 -11.63
CA LEU A 435 5.74 -18.95 -11.49
C LEU A 435 6.09 -20.44 -11.43
N GLY A 436 6.36 -20.96 -10.25
CA GLY A 436 6.89 -22.31 -10.09
C GLY A 436 8.19 -22.50 -10.89
N TRP A 437 8.17 -23.38 -11.92
CA TRP A 437 9.31 -23.62 -12.81
C TRP A 437 9.50 -22.56 -13.88
N LEU A 438 8.45 -21.79 -14.23
CA LEU A 438 8.51 -20.76 -15.27
C LEU A 438 9.19 -19.48 -14.75
N ARG A 439 10.28 -19.09 -15.40
CA ARG A 439 11.05 -17.89 -15.11
C ARG A 439 11.06 -16.98 -16.32
N LEU A 440 10.58 -15.76 -16.16
CA LEU A 440 10.52 -14.76 -17.23
C LEU A 440 11.20 -13.47 -16.78
N SER A 441 11.87 -12.79 -17.72
CA SER A 441 12.43 -11.46 -17.50
C SER A 441 12.19 -10.56 -18.72
N GLY A 442 12.35 -9.25 -18.56
CA GLY A 442 12.21 -8.29 -19.63
C GLY A 442 10.77 -7.88 -19.94
N ARG A 443 10.49 -7.55 -21.21
CA ARG A 443 9.19 -6.99 -21.65
C ARG A 443 8.02 -7.94 -21.50
N ILE A 444 8.20 -9.24 -21.73
CA ILE A 444 7.15 -10.25 -21.58
C ILE A 444 6.75 -10.36 -20.11
N ALA A 445 7.73 -10.44 -19.20
CA ALA A 445 7.50 -10.42 -17.77
C ALA A 445 6.77 -9.15 -17.32
N TRP A 446 7.11 -8.00 -17.91
CA TRP A 446 6.47 -6.73 -17.61
C TRP A 446 5.00 -6.68 -18.06
N LEU A 447 4.67 -7.20 -19.25
CA LEU A 447 3.28 -7.31 -19.71
C LEU A 447 2.46 -8.23 -18.80
N LEU A 448 3.03 -9.36 -18.37
CA LEU A 448 2.38 -10.28 -17.44
C LEU A 448 2.17 -9.62 -16.07
N TRP A 449 3.19 -8.91 -15.55
CA TRP A 449 3.10 -8.13 -14.33
C TRP A 449 1.95 -7.10 -14.39
N LEU A 450 1.88 -6.33 -15.48
CA LEU A 450 0.84 -5.34 -15.74
C LEU A 450 -0.56 -5.97 -15.71
N PHE A 451 -0.75 -7.07 -16.44
CA PHE A 451 -2.01 -7.78 -16.52
C PHE A 451 -2.49 -8.30 -15.15
N VAL A 452 -1.59 -8.98 -14.41
CA VAL A 452 -1.90 -9.51 -13.09
C VAL A 452 -2.28 -8.40 -12.10
N HIS A 453 -1.56 -7.28 -12.09
CA HIS A 453 -1.83 -6.18 -11.16
C HIS A 453 -3.15 -5.48 -11.46
N ILE A 454 -3.49 -5.26 -12.74
CA ILE A 454 -4.81 -4.71 -13.12
C ILE A 454 -5.93 -5.62 -12.66
N LEU A 455 -5.84 -6.93 -12.90
CA LEU A 455 -6.90 -7.87 -12.53
C LEU A 455 -7.17 -7.92 -11.02
N ASN A 456 -6.14 -7.70 -10.20
CA ASN A 456 -6.25 -7.75 -8.74
C ASN A 456 -6.71 -6.43 -8.09
N LEU A 457 -6.87 -5.33 -8.85
CA LEU A 457 -7.47 -4.10 -8.32
C LEU A 457 -8.92 -4.32 -7.89
N ALA A 458 -9.28 -3.75 -6.73
CA ALA A 458 -10.53 -4.05 -6.04
C ALA A 458 -11.81 -3.65 -6.79
N LYS A 459 -11.75 -2.59 -7.62
CA LYS A 459 -12.88 -2.08 -8.40
C LYS A 459 -12.58 -2.08 -9.89
N PHE A 460 -13.62 -2.37 -10.71
CA PHE A 460 -13.52 -2.33 -12.17
C PHE A 460 -13.14 -0.93 -12.68
N GLU A 461 -13.74 0.12 -12.11
CA GLU A 461 -13.43 1.52 -12.43
C GLU A 461 -11.92 1.81 -12.30
N ASN A 462 -11.31 1.42 -11.19
CA ASN A 462 -9.88 1.60 -10.97
C ASN A 462 -9.03 0.85 -12.00
N ARG A 463 -9.47 -0.34 -12.45
CA ARG A 463 -8.77 -1.11 -13.50
C ARG A 463 -8.69 -0.34 -14.81
N VAL A 464 -9.81 0.26 -15.23
CA VAL A 464 -9.88 1.06 -16.47
C VAL A 464 -9.04 2.33 -16.35
N LEU A 465 -9.18 3.06 -15.23
CA LEU A 465 -8.43 4.29 -15.00
C LEU A 465 -6.92 4.06 -14.97
N VAL A 466 -6.46 3.03 -14.26
CA VAL A 466 -5.04 2.66 -14.18
C VAL A 466 -4.51 2.24 -15.56
N LEU A 467 -5.28 1.46 -16.33
CA LEU A 467 -4.88 1.06 -17.68
C LEU A 467 -4.69 2.27 -18.61
N ILE A 468 -5.64 3.21 -18.60
CA ILE A 468 -5.55 4.46 -19.40
C ILE A 468 -4.35 5.29 -18.94
N GLN A 469 -4.17 5.45 -17.63
CA GLN A 469 -3.05 6.19 -17.06
C GLN A 469 -1.68 5.56 -17.43
N TRP A 470 -1.58 4.23 -17.36
CA TRP A 470 -0.36 3.54 -17.75
C TRP A 470 -0.07 3.67 -19.24
N LEU A 471 -1.09 3.54 -20.10
CA LEU A 471 -0.93 3.75 -21.55
C LEU A 471 -0.44 5.18 -21.84
N TRP A 472 -1.07 6.18 -21.19
CA TRP A 472 -0.66 7.58 -21.32
C TRP A 472 0.77 7.81 -20.86
N ASN A 473 1.12 7.34 -19.67
CA ASN A 473 2.48 7.46 -19.13
C ASN A 473 3.49 6.71 -20.00
N TYR A 474 3.08 5.58 -20.61
CA TYR A 474 3.94 4.83 -21.52
C TYR A 474 4.24 5.58 -22.81
N VAL A 475 3.29 6.26 -23.41
CA VAL A 475 3.45 6.99 -24.67
C VAL A 475 4.15 8.33 -24.44
N THR A 476 3.68 9.10 -23.45
CA THR A 476 4.13 10.49 -23.25
C THR A 476 5.36 10.65 -22.38
N ARG A 477 5.74 9.61 -21.62
CA ARG A 477 6.75 9.64 -20.55
C ARG A 477 6.44 10.65 -19.42
N ASN A 478 5.22 11.17 -19.38
CA ASN A 478 4.79 12.14 -18.39
C ASN A 478 4.04 11.47 -17.25
N ARG A 479 4.37 11.82 -16.00
CA ARG A 479 3.70 11.38 -14.77
C ARG A 479 2.87 12.53 -14.24
N SER A 480 1.55 12.46 -14.38
CA SER A 480 0.65 13.59 -14.10
C SER A 480 0.38 13.83 -12.59
N ALA A 481 0.63 12.84 -11.72
CA ALA A 481 0.34 12.94 -10.29
C ALA A 481 1.52 13.48 -9.46
N ARG A 482 2.39 14.31 -10.05
CA ARG A 482 3.58 14.91 -9.42
C ARG A 482 3.23 16.19 -8.67
N LEU A 483 2.35 16.10 -7.68
CA LEU A 483 1.95 17.23 -6.88
C LEU A 483 2.63 17.15 -5.51
N ILE A 484 3.26 18.24 -5.11
CA ILE A 484 3.72 18.45 -3.74
C ILE A 484 2.50 18.95 -2.96
N THR A 485 1.98 18.10 -2.07
CA THR A 485 0.76 18.38 -1.29
C THR A 485 1.03 18.11 0.18
N GLY A 486 0.50 18.93 1.07
CA GLY A 486 0.69 18.83 2.51
C GLY A 486 1.33 20.09 3.07
N ALA A 487 1.53 20.14 4.39
CA ALA A 487 2.30 21.23 5.00
C ALA A 487 3.71 21.19 4.43
N THR A 488 4.13 22.28 3.80
CA THR A 488 5.54 22.49 3.47
C THR A 488 6.34 22.36 4.75
N SER A 489 7.45 21.60 4.71
CA SER A 489 8.39 21.55 5.84
C SER A 489 8.68 22.99 6.32
N PRO A 490 8.74 23.25 7.64
CA PRO A 490 8.91 24.62 8.17
C PRO A 490 10.20 25.34 7.75
N ASP A 491 11.06 24.71 6.95
CA ASP A 491 12.34 25.23 6.50
C ASP A 491 12.31 25.97 5.15
N VAL A 492 11.16 26.40 4.66
CA VAL A 492 11.12 27.41 3.59
C VAL A 492 11.22 28.79 4.24
N PRO A 493 12.39 29.48 4.20
CA PRO A 493 12.47 30.83 4.69
C PRO A 493 11.51 31.70 3.88
N THR A 494 10.51 32.27 4.53
CA THR A 494 9.60 33.30 4.00
C THR A 494 10.30 34.67 3.91
N SER A 495 11.55 34.73 3.49
CA SER A 495 12.23 35.99 3.24
C SER A 495 12.41 36.21 1.74
N LEU A 496 11.31 36.61 1.10
CA LEU A 496 11.34 37.47 -0.07
C LEU A 496 10.61 38.74 0.35
N SER A 497 11.31 39.65 1.00
CA SER A 497 10.98 41.08 1.03
C SER A 497 12.08 41.81 0.30
#